data_68e07ee03382d0da3b2aea0d7a3d2104
#
_entry.id   68e07ee03382d0da3b2aea0d7a3d2104
#
_cell.length_a   1.000
_cell.length_b   1.000
_cell.length_c   1.000
_cell.angle_alpha   90.00
_cell.angle_beta   90.00
_cell.angle_gamma   90.00
#
_symmetry.space_group_name_H-M   'P 1'
#
loop_
_entity.id
_entity.type
_entity.pdbx_description
1 polymer ?
#
loop_
_entity_poly.entity_id
_entity_poly.type
_entity_poly.pdbx_seq_one_letter_code
_entity_poly.pdbx_strand_id
1 'polypeptide(L)'
;MAAPWPFSMWCIDVIGPISPKASNGHLFILVAIDYFTKWIEAVTLASVTAKAMTQFFKRDIIVRYGVPAIIITYNAKNLNNKVINELCTQFEIQHRNSSPYHLQMNGAVEAANKNIEKIIEKWTVIYMDWHETLPFALLAYWTSIRTSTGATPYSLVYGMEAVLPVNVEIPSMRVLVKSELEEAEWSKQRYE
;
A
#
# COMPACT_ATOMS: atom_id res chain seq x y z
N MET A 1 0.46 -17.91 11.22
CA MET A 1 1.25 -17.11 12.19
C MET A 1 0.59 -15.75 12.31
N ALA A 2 0.35 -15.25 13.52
CA ALA A 2 -0.08 -13.87 13.74
C ALA A 2 1.15 -13.07 14.17
N ALA A 3 1.27 -11.83 13.69
CA ALA A 3 2.26 -10.89 14.21
C ALA A 3 1.87 -10.56 15.65
N PRO A 4 2.78 -10.63 16.63
CA PRO A 4 2.43 -10.47 18.03
C PRO A 4 2.10 -9.00 18.42
N TRP A 5 2.66 -8.02 17.71
CA TRP A 5 2.45 -6.58 17.90
C TRP A 5 2.72 -5.79 16.62
N PRO A 6 2.30 -4.51 16.55
CA PRO A 6 2.55 -3.64 15.39
C PRO A 6 4.04 -3.59 15.02
N PHE A 7 4.30 -3.56 13.72
CA PHE A 7 5.63 -3.41 13.10
C PHE A 7 6.66 -4.51 13.39
N SER A 8 6.25 -5.58 14.07
CA SER A 8 7.13 -6.71 14.38
C SER A 8 7.43 -7.60 13.18
N MET A 9 6.54 -7.62 12.18
CA MET A 9 6.64 -8.50 11.01
C MET A 9 6.23 -7.76 9.74
N TRP A 10 7.17 -7.62 8.82
CA TRP A 10 6.95 -7.00 7.53
C TRP A 10 7.07 -8.00 6.40
N CYS A 11 6.17 -7.88 5.43
CA CYS A 11 6.26 -8.59 4.17
C CYS A 11 6.65 -7.63 3.07
N ILE A 12 7.66 -8.00 2.27
CA ILE A 12 8.19 -7.19 1.17
C ILE A 12 7.87 -7.87 -0.15
N ASP A 13 7.34 -7.09 -1.08
CA ASP A 13 7.03 -7.53 -2.43
C ASP A 13 7.31 -6.45 -3.46
N VAL A 14 7.31 -6.82 -4.73
CA VAL A 14 7.56 -5.93 -5.86
C VAL A 14 6.42 -6.05 -6.86
N ILE A 15 5.81 -4.92 -7.15
CA ILE A 15 4.79 -4.78 -8.20
C ILE A 15 5.48 -4.30 -9.49
N GLY A 16 5.18 -4.94 -10.59
CA GLY A 16 5.66 -4.54 -11.91
C GLY A 16 6.41 -5.63 -12.68
N PRO A 17 6.88 -5.29 -13.88
CA PRO A 17 6.96 -3.95 -14.46
C PRO A 17 5.61 -3.36 -14.86
N ILE A 18 5.38 -2.09 -14.51
CA ILE A 18 4.17 -1.33 -14.82
C ILE A 18 4.32 -0.69 -16.20
N SER A 19 3.30 -0.84 -17.05
CA SER A 19 3.26 -0.25 -18.39
C SER A 19 2.01 0.64 -18.51
N PRO A 20 2.16 1.88 -19.07
CA PRO A 20 3.39 2.51 -19.51
C PRO A 20 4.31 2.87 -18.34
N LYS A 21 5.62 2.99 -18.62
CA LYS A 21 6.58 3.44 -17.61
C LYS A 21 6.32 4.90 -17.25
N ALA A 22 6.51 5.26 -15.98
CA ALA A 22 6.34 6.62 -15.50
C ALA A 22 7.30 7.62 -16.20
N SER A 23 6.94 8.91 -16.21
CA SER A 23 7.75 9.97 -16.83
C SER A 23 9.17 10.07 -16.26
N ASN A 24 9.35 9.75 -14.96
CA ASN A 24 10.66 9.68 -14.31
C ASN A 24 11.45 8.39 -14.64
N GLY A 25 10.91 7.52 -15.47
CA GLY A 25 11.53 6.26 -15.89
C GLY A 25 11.31 5.08 -14.95
N HIS A 26 10.50 5.24 -13.88
CA HIS A 26 10.20 4.16 -12.97
C HIS A 26 9.26 3.12 -13.60
N LEU A 27 9.47 1.85 -13.25
CA LEU A 27 8.76 0.69 -13.78
C LEU A 27 8.21 -0.21 -12.67
N PHE A 28 8.71 -0.06 -11.45
CA PHE A 28 8.40 -0.95 -10.33
C PHE A 28 7.96 -0.17 -9.11
N ILE A 29 7.16 -0.81 -8.26
CA ILE A 29 6.86 -0.34 -6.93
C ILE A 29 7.35 -1.40 -5.94
N LEU A 30 8.23 -1.01 -5.04
CA LEU A 30 8.62 -1.81 -3.90
C LEU A 30 7.65 -1.53 -2.77
N VAL A 31 7.02 -2.57 -2.23
CA VAL A 31 5.97 -2.49 -1.21
C VAL A 31 6.41 -3.26 0.03
N ALA A 32 6.21 -2.67 1.19
CA ALA A 32 6.34 -3.36 2.48
C ALA A 32 5.04 -3.22 3.26
N ILE A 33 4.52 -4.34 3.78
CA ILE A 33 3.26 -4.40 4.51
C ILE A 33 3.52 -4.91 5.91
N ASP A 34 3.13 -4.15 6.93
CA ASP A 34 3.10 -4.64 8.31
C ASP A 34 1.97 -5.65 8.49
N TYR A 35 2.33 -6.79 9.03
CA TYR A 35 1.40 -7.92 9.13
C TYR A 35 0.31 -7.71 10.18
N PHE A 36 0.55 -6.87 11.19
CA PHE A 36 -0.40 -6.58 12.26
C PHE A 36 -1.39 -5.49 11.85
N THR A 37 -0.91 -4.29 11.55
CA THR A 37 -1.75 -3.11 11.25
C THR A 37 -2.28 -3.07 9.83
N LYS A 38 -1.70 -3.85 8.92
CA LYS A 38 -1.87 -3.75 7.46
C LYS A 38 -1.37 -2.42 6.89
N TRP A 39 -0.54 -1.70 7.63
CA TRP A 39 0.13 -0.50 7.14
C TRP A 39 1.04 -0.82 5.97
N ILE A 40 1.07 0.06 4.99
CA ILE A 40 1.88 -0.10 3.78
C ILE A 40 2.86 1.05 3.66
N GLU A 41 4.11 0.74 3.41
CA GLU A 41 5.11 1.64 2.85
C GLU A 41 5.41 1.22 1.42
N ALA A 42 5.55 2.21 0.52
CA ALA A 42 5.86 1.91 -0.87
C ALA A 42 6.71 3.01 -1.50
N VAL A 43 7.60 2.60 -2.40
CA VAL A 43 8.43 3.51 -3.21
C VAL A 43 8.45 3.06 -4.65
N THR A 44 8.52 4.01 -5.58
CA THR A 44 8.67 3.73 -7.00
C THR A 44 10.14 3.57 -7.37
N LEU A 45 10.47 2.63 -8.25
CA LEU A 45 11.83 2.30 -8.66
C LEU A 45 11.95 2.16 -10.18
N ALA A 46 13.05 2.63 -10.74
CA ALA A 46 13.40 2.33 -12.13
C ALA A 46 13.86 0.87 -12.30
N SER A 47 14.53 0.33 -11.28
CA SER A 47 14.99 -1.06 -11.26
C SER A 47 15.03 -1.59 -9.82
N VAL A 48 14.76 -2.87 -9.64
CA VAL A 48 14.78 -3.54 -8.34
C VAL A 48 16.21 -4.02 -8.07
N THR A 49 16.98 -3.21 -7.35
CA THR A 49 18.36 -3.53 -6.96
C THR A 49 18.46 -3.79 -5.47
N ALA A 50 19.44 -4.61 -5.05
CA ALA A 50 19.73 -4.85 -3.64
C ALA A 50 19.99 -3.56 -2.85
N LYS A 51 20.69 -2.59 -3.48
CA LYS A 51 20.97 -1.27 -2.90
C LYS A 51 19.69 -0.48 -2.64
N ALA A 52 18.79 -0.39 -3.63
CA ALA A 52 17.51 0.33 -3.49
C ALA A 52 16.65 -0.28 -2.39
N MET A 53 16.59 -1.61 -2.33
CA MET A 53 15.86 -2.33 -1.28
C MET A 53 16.44 -2.08 0.11
N THR A 54 17.75 -2.18 0.27
CA THR A 54 18.41 -1.93 1.55
C THR A 54 18.18 -0.48 2.01
N GLN A 55 18.24 0.48 1.08
CA GLN A 55 17.98 1.88 1.36
C GLN A 55 16.53 2.11 1.80
N PHE A 56 15.56 1.56 1.08
CA PHE A 56 14.15 1.60 1.44
C PHE A 56 13.93 1.01 2.83
N PHE A 57 14.47 -0.17 3.08
CA PHE A 57 14.28 -0.85 4.35
C PHE A 57 14.86 -0.07 5.52
N LYS A 58 16.07 0.48 5.38
CA LYS A 58 16.70 1.30 6.43
C LYS A 58 15.92 2.60 6.67
N ARG A 59 15.61 3.35 5.60
CA ARG A 59 15.02 4.69 5.69
C ARG A 59 13.53 4.67 6.03
N ASP A 60 12.78 3.79 5.36
CA ASP A 60 11.31 3.84 5.40
C ASP A 60 10.71 2.86 6.41
N ILE A 61 11.45 1.79 6.78
CA ILE A 61 10.98 0.83 7.78
C ILE A 61 11.71 1.02 9.10
N ILE A 62 13.03 0.77 9.17
CA ILE A 62 13.75 0.76 10.44
C ILE A 62 13.72 2.13 11.12
N VAL A 63 13.99 3.22 10.39
CA VAL A 63 14.07 4.57 10.98
C VAL A 63 12.69 5.05 11.44
N ARG A 64 11.61 4.62 10.79
CA ARG A 64 10.25 5.08 11.09
C ARG A 64 9.52 4.23 12.11
N TYR A 65 9.73 2.92 12.10
CA TYR A 65 8.93 1.96 12.87
C TYR A 65 9.75 1.10 13.83
N GLY A 66 11.08 1.25 13.81
CA GLY A 66 11.99 0.40 14.59
C GLY A 66 12.42 -0.86 13.82
N VAL A 67 13.27 -1.65 14.47
CA VAL A 67 13.80 -2.89 13.90
C VAL A 67 12.75 -4.00 14.05
N PRO A 68 12.25 -4.58 12.93
CA PRO A 68 11.30 -5.69 13.00
C PRO A 68 11.99 -6.98 13.46
N ALA A 69 11.22 -7.86 14.08
CA ALA A 69 11.71 -9.19 14.42
C ALA A 69 11.81 -10.10 13.18
N ILE A 70 10.88 -9.94 12.23
CA ILE A 70 10.77 -10.82 11.06
C ILE A 70 10.55 -10.00 9.80
N ILE A 71 11.28 -10.37 8.74
CA ILE A 71 11.01 -9.96 7.36
C ILE A 71 10.64 -11.18 6.54
N ILE A 72 9.58 -11.05 5.75
CA ILE A 72 9.17 -12.05 4.78
C ILE A 72 9.35 -11.45 3.38
N THR A 73 10.07 -12.12 2.51
CA THR A 73 10.20 -11.72 1.11
C THR A 73 9.54 -12.73 0.21
N TYR A 74 8.82 -12.23 -0.80
CA TYR A 74 8.33 -13.07 -1.86
C TYR A 74 9.47 -13.49 -2.78
N ASN A 75 9.26 -14.57 -3.52
CA ASN A 75 10.22 -15.39 -4.27
C ASN A 75 10.98 -14.67 -5.42
N ALA A 76 11.10 -13.35 -5.40
CA ALA A 76 11.91 -12.62 -6.35
C ALA A 76 13.39 -12.87 -6.06
N LYS A 77 14.12 -13.42 -7.02
CA LYS A 77 15.58 -13.62 -6.93
C LYS A 77 16.33 -12.34 -6.50
N ASN A 78 15.74 -11.19 -6.80
CA ASN A 78 16.28 -9.86 -6.45
C ASN A 78 16.10 -9.53 -4.95
N LEU A 79 15.18 -10.19 -4.25
CA LEU A 79 14.91 -9.98 -2.83
C LEU A 79 15.73 -10.91 -1.93
N ASN A 80 16.22 -12.02 -2.48
CA ASN A 80 17.00 -13.05 -1.81
C ASN A 80 18.46 -12.96 -2.21
N ASN A 81 19.17 -11.94 -1.76
CA ASN A 81 20.56 -11.72 -2.09
C ASN A 81 21.41 -11.52 -0.82
N LYS A 82 22.73 -11.61 -1.00
CA LYS A 82 23.72 -11.50 0.08
C LYS A 82 23.55 -10.19 0.88
N VAL A 83 23.24 -9.08 0.23
CA VAL A 83 23.12 -7.76 0.86
C VAL A 83 21.93 -7.68 1.82
N ILE A 84 20.79 -8.28 1.46
CA ILE A 84 19.62 -8.37 2.35
C ILE A 84 19.91 -9.28 3.53
N ASN A 85 20.60 -10.41 3.30
CA ASN A 85 21.00 -11.31 4.39
C ASN A 85 21.98 -10.63 5.35
N GLU A 86 22.96 -9.87 4.84
CA GLU A 86 23.88 -9.07 5.66
C GLU A 86 23.14 -8.01 6.48
N LEU A 87 22.18 -7.31 5.87
CA LEU A 87 21.30 -6.37 6.58
C LEU A 87 20.55 -7.06 7.71
N CYS A 88 19.91 -8.18 7.42
CA CYS A 88 19.15 -8.93 8.43
C CYS A 88 20.05 -9.42 9.57
N THR A 89 21.26 -9.89 9.26
CA THR A 89 22.25 -10.29 10.27
C THR A 89 22.70 -9.08 11.11
N GLN A 90 22.97 -7.93 10.49
CA GLN A 90 23.40 -6.71 11.18
C GLN A 90 22.38 -6.22 12.22
N PHE A 91 21.09 -6.35 11.93
CA PHE A 91 20.00 -5.88 12.78
C PHE A 91 19.31 -7.02 13.57
N GLU A 92 19.87 -8.23 13.55
CA GLU A 92 19.30 -9.42 14.22
C GLU A 92 17.87 -9.74 13.77
N ILE A 93 17.55 -9.48 12.50
CA ILE A 93 16.23 -9.70 11.90
C ILE A 93 16.14 -11.11 11.34
N GLN A 94 15.10 -11.84 11.66
CA GLN A 94 14.83 -13.13 11.05
C GLN A 94 14.29 -12.97 9.63
N HIS A 95 15.08 -13.31 8.61
CA HIS A 95 14.66 -13.33 7.23
C HIS A 95 13.99 -14.66 6.88
N ARG A 96 12.80 -14.60 6.29
CA ARG A 96 12.04 -15.76 5.81
C ARG A 96 11.66 -15.57 4.36
N ASN A 97 11.88 -16.61 3.56
CA ASN A 97 11.38 -16.67 2.20
C ASN A 97 9.98 -17.26 2.20
N SER A 98 9.02 -16.55 1.62
CA SER A 98 7.70 -17.11 1.40
C SER A 98 7.77 -18.09 0.25
N SER A 99 7.48 -19.37 0.53
CA SER A 99 7.26 -20.34 -0.54
C SER A 99 5.79 -20.29 -0.99
N PRO A 100 5.49 -20.65 -2.25
CA PRO A 100 4.12 -20.65 -2.79
C PRO A 100 3.13 -21.54 -2.02
N TYR A 101 3.62 -22.40 -1.13
CA TYR A 101 2.83 -23.37 -0.38
C TYR A 101 2.22 -22.85 0.94
N HIS A 102 2.54 -21.63 1.38
CA HIS A 102 1.93 -21.03 2.57
C HIS A 102 0.82 -20.03 2.21
N LEU A 103 -0.25 -20.54 1.59
CA LEU A 103 -1.42 -19.77 1.12
C LEU A 103 -2.06 -18.84 2.17
N GLN A 104 -2.05 -19.21 3.46
CA GLN A 104 -2.66 -18.38 4.52
C GLN A 104 -1.86 -17.12 4.86
N MET A 105 -0.54 -17.12 4.66
CA MET A 105 0.30 -15.93 4.87
C MET A 105 0.24 -14.97 3.66
N ASN A 106 -0.03 -15.51 2.48
CA ASN A 106 -0.01 -14.80 1.21
C ASN A 106 -1.26 -13.94 0.98
N GLY A 107 -2.42 -14.38 1.44
CA GLY A 107 -3.70 -13.75 1.07
C GLY A 107 -3.84 -12.27 1.46
N ALA A 108 -3.27 -11.85 2.60
CA ALA A 108 -3.34 -10.44 3.02
C ALA A 108 -2.43 -9.54 2.15
N VAL A 109 -1.24 -10.03 1.79
CA VAL A 109 -0.26 -9.32 0.95
C VAL A 109 -0.74 -9.27 -0.49
N GLU A 110 -1.23 -10.41 -1.02
CA GLU A 110 -1.81 -10.46 -2.36
C GLU A 110 -3.03 -9.55 -2.49
N ALA A 111 -3.91 -9.51 -1.48
CA ALA A 111 -5.05 -8.60 -1.47
C ALA A 111 -4.62 -7.13 -1.43
N ALA A 112 -3.59 -6.80 -0.65
CA ALA A 112 -3.04 -5.46 -0.58
C ALA A 112 -2.38 -5.05 -1.91
N ASN A 113 -1.55 -5.91 -2.49
CA ASN A 113 -0.91 -5.67 -3.79
C ASN A 113 -1.96 -5.50 -4.89
N LYS A 114 -2.97 -6.37 -4.96
CA LYS A 114 -4.08 -6.22 -5.91
C LYS A 114 -4.87 -4.93 -5.72
N ASN A 115 -5.03 -4.45 -4.49
CA ASN A 115 -5.68 -3.17 -4.25
C ASN A 115 -4.83 -2.00 -4.74
N ILE A 116 -3.52 -2.02 -4.46
CA ILE A 116 -2.57 -1.00 -4.97
C ILE A 116 -2.53 -1.05 -6.49
N GLU A 117 -2.36 -2.24 -7.09
CA GLU A 117 -2.37 -2.43 -8.54
C GLU A 117 -3.65 -1.88 -9.17
N LYS A 118 -4.83 -2.22 -8.66
CA LYS A 118 -6.11 -1.71 -9.17
C LYS A 118 -6.25 -0.20 -9.06
N ILE A 119 -5.76 0.39 -7.98
CA ILE A 119 -5.77 1.84 -7.82
C ILE A 119 -4.84 2.46 -8.86
N ILE A 120 -3.63 1.94 -9.00
CA ILE A 120 -2.65 2.41 -9.97
C ILE A 120 -3.13 2.20 -11.39
N GLU A 121 -3.67 1.04 -11.75
CA GLU A 121 -4.24 0.77 -13.07
C GLU A 121 -5.32 1.77 -13.47
N LYS A 122 -6.24 2.09 -12.55
CA LYS A 122 -7.27 3.10 -12.79
C LYS A 122 -6.69 4.49 -13.08
N TRP A 123 -5.57 4.84 -12.44
CA TRP A 123 -4.93 6.14 -12.61
C TRP A 123 -3.96 6.16 -13.80
N THR A 124 -3.30 5.03 -14.13
CA THR A 124 -2.41 4.92 -15.30
C THR A 124 -3.16 5.06 -16.63
N VAL A 125 -4.42 4.66 -16.68
CA VAL A 125 -5.27 4.87 -17.88
C VAL A 125 -5.56 6.36 -18.11
N ILE A 126 -5.53 7.19 -17.06
CA ILE A 126 -5.89 8.61 -17.12
C ILE A 126 -4.64 9.50 -17.14
N TYR A 127 -3.56 9.10 -16.44
CA TYR A 127 -2.33 9.90 -16.27
C TYR A 127 -1.09 9.04 -16.45
N MET A 128 -0.16 9.47 -17.31
CA MET A 128 1.14 8.81 -17.52
C MET A 128 2.07 8.90 -16.28
N ASP A 129 1.70 9.70 -15.28
CA ASP A 129 2.51 9.99 -14.08
C ASP A 129 1.99 9.25 -12.84
N TRP A 130 1.76 7.94 -12.99
CA TRP A 130 1.30 7.08 -11.90
C TRP A 130 2.19 7.14 -10.64
N HIS A 131 3.47 7.49 -10.78
CA HIS A 131 4.38 7.62 -9.64
C HIS A 131 4.01 8.79 -8.72
N GLU A 132 3.43 9.87 -9.26
CA GLU A 132 2.92 11.01 -8.48
C GLU A 132 1.61 10.69 -7.76
N THR A 133 0.86 9.74 -8.28
CA THR A 133 -0.43 9.33 -7.68
C THR A 133 -0.26 8.30 -6.56
N LEU A 134 0.91 7.65 -6.44
CA LEU A 134 1.18 6.64 -5.42
C LEU A 134 0.87 7.11 -3.99
N PRO A 135 1.26 8.32 -3.54
CA PRO A 135 0.92 8.80 -2.18
C PRO A 135 -0.59 8.87 -1.92
N PHE A 136 -1.38 9.28 -2.92
CA PHE A 136 -2.84 9.33 -2.81
C PHE A 136 -3.46 7.92 -2.80
N ALA A 137 -2.89 6.98 -3.56
CA ALA A 137 -3.28 5.58 -3.53
C ALA A 137 -3.03 4.96 -2.15
N LEU A 138 -1.89 5.27 -1.54
CA LEU A 138 -1.56 4.84 -0.18
C LEU A 138 -2.50 5.47 0.85
N LEU A 139 -2.80 6.78 0.75
CA LEU A 139 -3.76 7.44 1.64
C LEU A 139 -5.14 6.77 1.55
N ALA A 140 -5.64 6.53 0.35
CA ALA A 140 -6.91 5.83 0.15
C ALA A 140 -6.88 4.41 0.74
N TYR A 141 -5.75 3.71 0.65
CA TYR A 141 -5.57 2.40 1.26
C TYR A 141 -5.58 2.50 2.79
N TRP A 142 -4.82 3.42 3.39
CA TRP A 142 -4.69 3.57 4.83
C TRP A 142 -6.00 3.98 5.51
N THR A 143 -6.84 4.74 4.83
CA THR A 143 -8.14 5.23 5.33
C THR A 143 -9.32 4.30 5.05
N SER A 144 -9.09 3.18 4.36
CA SER A 144 -10.13 2.19 4.09
C SER A 144 -10.10 1.07 5.13
N ILE A 145 -11.26 0.67 5.64
CA ILE A 145 -11.39 -0.43 6.61
C ILE A 145 -10.90 -1.75 5.97
N ARG A 146 -10.07 -2.47 6.71
CA ARG A 146 -9.60 -3.82 6.32
C ARG A 146 -10.48 -4.88 7.01
N THR A 147 -11.04 -5.78 6.22
CA THR A 147 -11.90 -6.86 6.73
C THR A 147 -11.18 -7.77 7.73
N SER A 148 -9.85 -7.91 7.60
CA SER A 148 -9.03 -8.74 8.47
C SER A 148 -8.78 -8.15 9.87
N THR A 149 -8.91 -6.83 10.02
CA THR A 149 -8.67 -6.11 11.29
C THR A 149 -9.94 -5.42 11.82
N GLY A 150 -10.94 -5.22 10.97
CA GLY A 150 -12.16 -4.46 11.30
C GLY A 150 -11.93 -2.96 11.48
N ALA A 151 -10.72 -2.45 11.17
CA ALA A 151 -10.29 -1.08 11.36
C ALA A 151 -9.51 -0.57 10.16
N THR A 152 -9.28 0.73 10.08
CA THR A 152 -8.40 1.32 9.08
C THR A 152 -6.93 1.12 9.51
N PRO A 153 -5.98 0.89 8.59
CA PRO A 153 -4.57 0.89 8.93
C PRO A 153 -4.13 2.18 9.62
N TYR A 154 -4.72 3.31 9.24
CA TYR A 154 -4.41 4.62 9.81
C TYR A 154 -4.75 4.67 11.31
N SER A 155 -5.94 4.25 11.69
CA SER A 155 -6.35 4.26 13.11
C SER A 155 -5.55 3.27 13.96
N LEU A 156 -5.13 2.14 13.39
CA LEU A 156 -4.28 1.17 14.08
C LEU A 156 -2.85 1.68 14.35
N VAL A 157 -2.36 2.61 13.52
CA VAL A 157 -1.01 3.19 13.67
C VAL A 157 -1.03 4.44 14.53
N TYR A 158 -2.01 5.33 14.32
CA TYR A 158 -2.04 6.65 14.95
C TYR A 158 -3.04 6.76 16.11
N GLY A 159 -3.88 5.76 16.33
CA GLY A 159 -4.91 5.76 17.37
C GLY A 159 -6.11 6.67 17.06
N MET A 160 -6.19 7.22 15.88
CA MET A 160 -7.27 8.11 15.41
C MET A 160 -7.47 7.95 13.90
N GLU A 161 -8.65 8.31 13.41
CA GLU A 161 -8.90 8.33 11.96
C GLU A 161 -8.22 9.51 11.27
N ALA A 162 -7.88 9.33 10.00
CA ALA A 162 -7.30 10.40 9.19
C ALA A 162 -8.31 11.52 8.93
N VAL A 163 -7.85 12.75 9.04
CA VAL A 163 -8.62 13.90 8.53
C VAL A 163 -8.45 13.94 7.01
N LEU A 164 -9.53 13.68 6.30
CA LEU A 164 -9.52 13.72 4.84
C LEU A 164 -9.57 15.16 4.33
N PRO A 165 -9.00 15.45 3.15
CA PRO A 165 -9.16 16.75 2.53
C PRO A 165 -10.64 17.11 2.36
N VAL A 166 -11.01 18.35 2.63
CA VAL A 166 -12.40 18.85 2.55
C VAL A 166 -13.07 18.50 1.23
N ASN A 167 -12.33 18.50 0.13
CA ASN A 167 -12.84 18.13 -1.20
C ASN A 167 -13.29 16.66 -1.32
N VAL A 168 -12.88 15.79 -0.38
CA VAL A 168 -13.29 14.38 -0.32
C VAL A 168 -14.51 14.22 0.57
N GLU A 169 -14.63 15.03 1.62
CA GLU A 169 -15.78 15.04 2.55
C GLU A 169 -16.98 15.77 1.96
N ILE A 170 -16.76 16.83 1.16
CA ILE A 170 -17.82 17.56 0.46
C ILE A 170 -18.07 16.87 -0.89
N PRO A 171 -19.29 16.41 -1.17
CA PRO A 171 -19.64 15.89 -2.49
C PRO A 171 -19.25 16.88 -3.58
N SER A 172 -18.66 16.40 -4.65
CA SER A 172 -18.31 17.28 -5.77
C SER A 172 -19.55 18.03 -6.25
N MET A 173 -19.38 19.27 -6.75
CA MET A 173 -20.49 20.06 -7.29
C MET A 173 -21.39 19.26 -8.26
N ARG A 174 -20.80 18.30 -8.95
CA ARG A 174 -21.52 17.38 -9.85
C ARG A 174 -22.49 16.44 -9.11
N VAL A 175 -22.15 16.01 -7.90
CA VAL A 175 -23.01 15.16 -7.05
C VAL A 175 -24.09 16.03 -6.40
N LEU A 176 -23.75 17.25 -5.97
CA LEU A 176 -24.72 18.20 -5.42
C LEU A 176 -25.76 18.60 -6.47
N VAL A 177 -25.31 18.98 -7.68
CA VAL A 177 -26.21 19.30 -8.79
C VAL A 177 -27.10 18.12 -9.16
N LYS A 178 -26.59 16.89 -9.12
CA LYS A 178 -27.38 15.70 -9.39
C LYS A 178 -28.43 15.44 -8.30
N SER A 179 -28.06 15.63 -7.02
CA SER A 179 -29.01 15.49 -5.90
C SER A 179 -30.09 16.57 -5.92
N GLU A 180 -29.75 17.82 -6.26
CA GLU A 180 -30.69 18.91 -6.42
C GLU A 180 -31.65 18.68 -7.61
N LEU A 181 -31.17 18.07 -8.72
CA LEU A 181 -32.00 17.69 -9.85
C LEU A 181 -32.96 16.56 -9.49
N GLU A 182 -32.53 15.56 -8.77
CA GLU A 182 -33.39 14.46 -8.28
C GLU A 182 -34.45 14.98 -7.30
N GLU A 183 -34.11 15.94 -6.44
CA GLU A 183 -35.03 16.58 -5.50
C GLU A 183 -36.06 17.49 -6.21
N ALA A 184 -35.61 18.19 -7.23
CA ALA A 184 -36.51 19.02 -8.08
C ALA A 184 -37.45 18.17 -8.93
N GLU A 185 -37.03 17.04 -9.47
CA GLU A 185 -37.88 16.08 -10.17
C GLU A 185 -38.86 15.40 -9.21
N TRP A 186 -38.42 15.06 -8.01
CA TRP A 186 -39.23 14.45 -6.96
C TRP A 186 -40.33 15.41 -6.48
N SER A 187 -40.02 16.71 -6.39
CA SER A 187 -40.99 17.73 -6.04
C SER A 187 -42.04 17.96 -7.13
N LYS A 188 -41.70 17.85 -8.43
CA LYS A 188 -42.63 17.92 -9.55
C LYS A 188 -43.62 16.78 -9.59
N GLN A 189 -43.16 15.55 -9.34
CA GLN A 189 -44.04 14.37 -9.30
C GLN A 189 -45.07 14.36 -8.16
N ARG A 190 -44.89 15.22 -7.15
CA ARG A 190 -45.78 15.28 -5.99
C ARG A 190 -46.93 16.29 -6.16
N TYR A 191 -46.90 17.10 -7.22
CA TYR A 191 -47.90 18.13 -7.51
C TYR A 191 -48.70 17.87 -8.80
N GLU A 192 -48.46 16.71 -9.45
CA GLU A 192 -49.36 16.11 -10.44
C GLU A 192 -50.18 14.97 -9.82
#